data_2056cac488df6d0176c77768628b0ff5
#
_entry.id   2056cac488df6d0176c77768628b0ff5
#
_cell.length_a   1.000
_cell.length_b   1.000
_cell.length_c   1.000
_cell.angle_alpha   90.00
_cell.angle_beta   90.00
_cell.angle_gamma   90.00
#
_symmetry.space_group_name_H-M   'P 1'
#
loop_
_entity.id
_entity.type
_entity.pdbx_description
1 polymer ?
#
loop_
_entity_poly.entity_id
_entity_poly.type
_entity_poly.pdbx_seq_one_letter_code
_entity_poly.pdbx_strand_id
1 'polypeptide(L)'
;MNNSTDYWIEDEEDDLNPLIDYNTYELLCEKSDVRNFRKLFLPVFYALAFTVGVAGNSLVVAIYAYCKKPKTKTDVYIMHLAIADLLLLFTLPFWAANAVQGWELGNPMCKLTSSLYTMNFSSSMLFLACISVDRYRATSDSQGHRRIGKHCSVTCICVWLAATFLSIPDLIFNQVKKHNERNECLPIFPMNMETLLKSTIQILEIILEFLLPFLVMLICYSATARAIFRSANVKKSRPFKVLLAVVATFIVTQLPYNIVKLWRAIDLIYMLVTDCHTSKTMDVALQVTKSIALSHACLNPLLYAFLGASFKMHVMKIAKNYGYWRRQQQNGRPEEISMNYEDPTEETISFTI
;
A
#
# COMPACT_ATOMS: atom_id res chain seq x y z
N MET A 1 26.30 70.11 -55.83
CA MET A 1 24.95 70.14 -56.40
C MET A 1 24.29 68.87 -56.09
N ASN A 2 23.39 68.96 -55.17
CA ASN A 2 22.63 67.87 -54.52
C ASN A 2 21.58 67.31 -55.46
N ASN A 3 21.34 66.02 -55.41
CA ASN A 3 20.01 65.47 -55.58
C ASN A 3 19.92 64.17 -54.75
N SER A 4 19.27 64.34 -53.65
CA SER A 4 18.74 63.25 -52.82
C SER A 4 17.42 62.84 -53.45
N THR A 5 17.28 61.58 -53.81
CA THR A 5 16.01 60.93 -54.15
C THR A 5 15.59 60.10 -52.97
N ASP A 6 14.62 60.58 -52.20
CA ASP A 6 13.91 59.87 -51.17
C ASP A 6 13.11 58.77 -51.85
N TYR A 7 13.44 57.50 -51.49
CA TYR A 7 12.58 56.31 -51.72
C TYR A 7 11.71 56.15 -50.52
N TRP A 8 10.43 56.42 -50.68
CA TRP A 8 9.40 56.00 -49.75
C TRP A 8 9.22 54.48 -49.91
N ILE A 9 9.61 53.72 -48.90
CA ILE A 9 9.22 52.29 -48.72
C ILE A 9 7.86 52.36 -48.02
N GLU A 10 6.80 52.07 -48.79
CA GLU A 10 5.49 51.74 -48.21
C GLU A 10 5.64 50.41 -47.49
N ASP A 11 5.64 50.50 -46.19
CA ASP A 11 5.44 49.28 -45.29
C ASP A 11 4.01 48.83 -45.53
N GLU A 12 3.82 47.83 -46.41
CA GLU A 12 2.66 46.97 -46.35
C GLU A 12 2.75 46.20 -45.00
N GLU A 13 2.14 46.76 -43.96
CA GLU A 13 1.74 46.01 -42.80
C GLU A 13 0.72 44.94 -43.26
N ASP A 14 1.23 43.77 -43.59
CA ASP A 14 0.42 42.57 -43.67
C ASP A 14 -0.23 42.36 -42.29
N ASP A 15 -1.45 42.84 -42.14
CA ASP A 15 -2.42 42.51 -41.11
C ASP A 15 -2.78 41.02 -41.18
N LEU A 16 -1.77 40.14 -41.02
CA LEU A 16 -1.90 38.76 -40.67
C LEU A 16 -1.69 38.61 -39.14
N ASN A 17 -2.50 39.36 -38.41
CA ASN A 17 -2.80 38.99 -37.05
C ASN A 17 -3.99 37.99 -37.11
N PRO A 18 -3.77 36.67 -37.16
CA PRO A 18 -4.87 35.78 -36.94
C PRO A 18 -5.34 36.17 -35.55
N LEU A 19 -6.56 36.69 -35.45
CA LEU A 19 -7.31 36.78 -34.22
C LEU A 19 -7.22 35.40 -33.60
N ILE A 20 -6.20 35.19 -32.79
CA ILE A 20 -6.13 34.05 -31.89
C ILE A 20 -7.33 34.27 -30.99
N ASP A 21 -8.44 33.62 -31.36
CA ASP A 21 -9.63 33.59 -30.55
C ASP A 21 -9.25 32.89 -29.24
N TYR A 22 -8.90 33.71 -28.25
CA TYR A 22 -8.60 33.25 -26.90
C TYR A 22 -9.74 32.43 -26.27
N ASN A 23 -10.94 32.43 -26.90
CA ASN A 23 -12.05 31.58 -26.51
C ASN A 23 -11.93 30.16 -27.09
N THR A 24 -11.06 29.90 -28.04
CA THR A 24 -10.82 28.56 -28.63
C THR A 24 -9.64 27.83 -27.97
N TYR A 25 -8.80 28.52 -27.18
CA TYR A 25 -7.96 27.79 -26.23
C TYR A 25 -8.90 27.20 -25.19
N GLU A 26 -9.20 25.91 -25.33
CA GLU A 26 -9.77 25.13 -24.24
C GLU A 26 -9.02 25.50 -22.97
N LEU A 27 -9.68 26.26 -22.10
CA LEU A 27 -9.14 26.64 -20.79
C LEU A 27 -8.50 25.40 -20.18
N LEU A 28 -7.18 25.45 -19.95
CA LEU A 28 -6.45 24.39 -19.25
C LEU A 28 -7.34 23.88 -18.11
N CYS A 29 -7.69 22.62 -18.14
CA CYS A 29 -8.68 22.02 -17.23
C CYS A 29 -8.38 22.41 -15.79
N GLU A 30 -9.14 23.36 -15.25
CA GLU A 30 -8.95 23.81 -13.89
C GLU A 30 -9.41 22.72 -12.91
N LYS A 31 -8.49 22.19 -12.11
CA LYS A 31 -8.72 21.10 -11.15
C LYS A 31 -8.82 21.59 -9.69
N SER A 32 -9.35 22.81 -9.49
CA SER A 32 -9.57 23.39 -8.15
C SER A 32 -10.46 22.48 -7.28
N ASP A 33 -11.54 21.94 -7.85
CA ASP A 33 -12.47 21.05 -7.16
C ASP A 33 -11.77 19.77 -6.68
N VAL A 34 -10.95 19.16 -7.54
CA VAL A 34 -10.16 17.96 -7.20
C VAL A 34 -9.15 18.28 -6.09
N ARG A 35 -8.51 19.46 -6.13
CA ARG A 35 -7.60 19.88 -5.07
C ARG A 35 -8.33 20.10 -3.75
N ASN A 36 -9.50 20.71 -3.76
CA ASN A 36 -10.31 20.93 -2.55
C ASN A 36 -10.79 19.60 -1.97
N PHE A 37 -11.22 18.67 -2.80
CA PHE A 37 -11.55 17.31 -2.38
C PHE A 37 -10.35 16.63 -1.70
N ARG A 38 -9.16 16.67 -2.32
CA ARG A 38 -7.94 16.09 -1.75
C ARG A 38 -7.58 16.68 -0.40
N LYS A 39 -7.67 18.00 -0.24
CA LYS A 39 -7.36 18.71 1.01
C LYS A 39 -8.24 18.28 2.18
N LEU A 40 -9.48 17.91 1.93
CA LEU A 40 -10.41 17.48 2.99
C LEU A 40 -10.35 15.96 3.17
N PHE A 41 -10.44 15.20 2.10
CA PHE A 41 -10.57 13.75 2.12
C PHE A 41 -9.31 13.05 2.62
N LEU A 42 -8.13 13.37 2.05
CA LEU A 42 -6.91 12.63 2.35
C LEU A 42 -6.43 12.77 3.80
N PRO A 43 -6.40 13.95 4.43
CA PRO A 43 -5.96 14.06 5.82
C PRO A 43 -6.85 13.28 6.78
N VAL A 44 -8.16 13.34 6.59
CA VAL A 44 -9.11 12.57 7.42
C VAL A 44 -8.90 11.08 7.25
N PHE A 45 -8.82 10.62 6.02
CA PHE A 45 -8.59 9.21 5.71
C PHE A 45 -7.23 8.73 6.27
N TYR A 46 -6.16 9.49 6.06
CA TYR A 46 -4.82 9.12 6.52
C TYR A 46 -4.71 9.14 8.05
N ALA A 47 -5.37 10.06 8.73
CA ALA A 47 -5.41 10.09 10.20
C ALA A 47 -6.12 8.84 10.77
N LEU A 48 -7.25 8.46 10.19
CA LEU A 48 -7.97 7.23 10.57
C LEU A 48 -7.13 5.98 10.28
N ALA A 49 -6.55 5.89 9.07
CA ALA A 49 -5.70 4.77 8.69
C ALA A 49 -4.46 4.67 9.59
N PHE A 50 -3.81 5.79 9.90
CA PHE A 50 -2.67 5.84 10.80
C PHE A 50 -3.03 5.35 12.20
N THR A 51 -4.07 5.88 12.82
CA THR A 51 -4.43 5.54 14.19
C THR A 51 -4.84 4.08 14.33
N VAL A 52 -5.73 3.58 13.48
CA VAL A 52 -6.21 2.19 13.52
C VAL A 52 -5.10 1.23 13.10
N GLY A 53 -4.38 1.56 12.04
CA GLY A 53 -3.35 0.70 11.49
C GLY A 53 -2.13 0.58 12.40
N VAL A 54 -1.64 1.69 12.97
CA VAL A 54 -0.50 1.66 13.92
C VAL A 54 -0.87 0.87 15.17
N ALA A 55 -2.04 1.11 15.75
CA ALA A 55 -2.48 0.36 16.92
C ALA A 55 -2.58 -1.14 16.63
N GLY A 56 -3.20 -1.53 15.51
CA GLY A 56 -3.40 -2.92 15.12
C GLY A 56 -2.09 -3.64 14.81
N ASN A 57 -1.24 -3.07 13.96
CA ASN A 57 0.01 -3.69 13.55
C ASN A 57 1.04 -3.72 14.68
N SER A 58 1.12 -2.68 15.52
CA SER A 58 1.95 -2.69 16.74
C SER A 58 1.54 -3.82 17.69
N LEU A 59 0.24 -4.07 17.85
CA LEU A 59 -0.26 -5.18 18.65
C LEU A 59 0.15 -6.53 18.05
N VAL A 60 0.07 -6.68 16.71
CA VAL A 60 0.55 -7.92 16.03
C VAL A 60 2.03 -8.14 16.31
N VAL A 61 2.87 -7.12 16.09
CA VAL A 61 4.32 -7.22 16.34
C VAL A 61 4.60 -7.56 17.80
N ALA A 62 3.92 -6.88 18.75
CA ALA A 62 4.10 -7.13 20.17
C ALA A 62 3.73 -8.57 20.57
N ILE A 63 2.63 -9.12 20.04
CA ILE A 63 2.23 -10.51 20.30
C ILE A 63 3.31 -11.48 19.83
N TYR A 64 3.82 -11.33 18.61
CA TYR A 64 4.84 -12.22 18.06
C TYR A 64 6.23 -12.00 18.66
N ALA A 65 6.57 -10.79 19.10
CA ALA A 65 7.86 -10.51 19.71
C ALA A 65 7.92 -10.96 21.20
N TYR A 66 6.86 -10.71 21.97
CA TYR A 66 6.89 -10.87 23.43
C TYR A 66 6.06 -12.06 23.93
N CYS A 67 4.89 -12.30 23.34
CA CYS A 67 3.94 -13.29 23.88
C CYS A 67 4.05 -14.67 23.21
N LYS A 68 4.32 -14.69 21.92
CA LYS A 68 4.34 -15.92 21.11
C LYS A 68 5.54 -15.86 20.17
N LYS A 69 6.64 -16.51 20.55
CA LYS A 69 7.76 -16.66 19.60
C LYS A 69 7.25 -17.32 18.31
N PRO A 70 7.61 -16.81 17.13
CA PRO A 70 7.17 -17.40 15.86
C PRO A 70 7.57 -18.87 15.79
N LYS A 71 6.61 -19.77 15.63
CA LYS A 71 6.83 -21.23 15.54
C LYS A 71 6.73 -21.73 14.10
N THR A 72 6.03 -20.99 13.23
CA THR A 72 5.78 -21.36 11.84
C THR A 72 6.31 -20.29 10.88
N LYS A 73 6.53 -20.68 9.62
CA LYS A 73 6.92 -19.73 8.55
C LYS A 73 5.87 -18.63 8.37
N THR A 74 4.59 -19.00 8.44
CA THR A 74 3.49 -18.03 8.36
C THR A 74 3.55 -16.99 9.48
N ASP A 75 3.90 -17.38 10.72
CA ASP A 75 4.04 -16.44 11.85
C ASP A 75 5.12 -15.39 11.54
N VAL A 76 6.24 -15.82 10.94
CA VAL A 76 7.31 -14.91 10.51
C VAL A 76 6.83 -13.95 9.41
N TYR A 77 6.13 -14.46 8.41
CA TYR A 77 5.61 -13.63 7.31
C TYR A 77 4.57 -12.63 7.79
N ILE A 78 3.68 -13.01 8.71
CA ILE A 78 2.71 -12.09 9.33
C ILE A 78 3.42 -10.99 10.13
N MET A 79 4.48 -11.33 10.85
CA MET A 79 5.27 -10.34 11.58
C MET A 79 5.94 -9.34 10.61
N HIS A 80 6.56 -9.82 9.53
CA HIS A 80 7.15 -8.96 8.51
C HIS A 80 6.10 -8.12 7.77
N LEU A 81 4.92 -8.67 7.51
CA LEU A 81 3.78 -7.95 6.95
C LEU A 81 3.36 -6.80 7.86
N ALA A 82 3.22 -7.07 9.17
CA ALA A 82 2.87 -6.01 10.13
C ALA A 82 3.96 -4.92 10.23
N ILE A 83 5.24 -5.29 10.11
CA ILE A 83 6.35 -4.32 10.05
C ILE A 83 6.25 -3.47 8.78
N ALA A 84 6.00 -4.08 7.62
CA ALA A 84 5.82 -3.37 6.37
C ALA A 84 4.63 -2.39 6.45
N ASP A 85 3.49 -2.85 6.98
CA ASP A 85 2.31 -2.01 7.17
C ASP A 85 2.60 -0.83 8.12
N LEU A 86 3.36 -1.03 9.21
CA LEU A 86 3.78 0.07 10.10
C LEU A 86 4.65 1.11 9.39
N LEU A 87 5.64 0.67 8.62
CA LEU A 87 6.52 1.57 7.87
C LEU A 87 5.73 2.39 6.83
N LEU A 88 4.76 1.76 6.15
CA LEU A 88 3.83 2.44 5.25
C LEU A 88 3.00 3.50 6.00
N LEU A 89 2.38 3.10 7.12
CA LEU A 89 1.52 3.98 7.91
C LEU A 89 2.28 5.20 8.44
N PHE A 90 3.54 5.05 8.83
CA PHE A 90 4.38 6.18 9.27
C PHE A 90 4.69 7.19 8.16
N THR A 91 4.48 6.88 6.89
CA THR A 91 4.56 7.86 5.80
C THR A 91 3.30 8.73 5.67
N LEU A 92 2.16 8.28 6.18
CA LEU A 92 0.86 8.93 5.96
C LEU A 92 0.75 10.36 6.51
N PRO A 93 1.31 10.70 7.70
CA PRO A 93 1.28 12.08 8.19
C PRO A 93 1.95 13.07 7.21
N PHE A 94 3.03 12.67 6.55
CA PHE A 94 3.72 13.49 5.55
C PHE A 94 2.85 13.71 4.30
N TRP A 95 2.14 12.67 3.86
CA TRP A 95 1.21 12.74 2.74
C TRP A 95 -0.05 13.54 3.08
N ALA A 96 -0.53 13.47 4.34
CA ALA A 96 -1.62 14.32 4.83
C ALA A 96 -1.22 15.80 4.82
N ALA A 97 -0.04 16.13 5.32
CA ALA A 97 0.50 17.49 5.30
C ALA A 97 0.65 17.99 3.84
N ASN A 98 1.21 17.17 2.95
CA ASN A 98 1.33 17.51 1.53
C ASN A 98 -0.03 17.80 0.87
N ALA A 99 -1.09 17.10 1.23
CA ALA A 99 -2.42 17.35 0.68
C ALA A 99 -3.01 18.71 1.11
N VAL A 100 -2.70 19.18 2.33
CA VAL A 100 -3.23 20.43 2.90
C VAL A 100 -2.40 21.64 2.50
N GLN A 101 -1.11 21.63 2.80
CA GLN A 101 -0.23 22.80 2.69
C GLN A 101 0.83 22.71 1.58
N GLY A 102 1.00 21.52 0.98
CA GLY A 102 2.08 21.24 0.05
C GLY A 102 3.28 20.59 0.74
N TRP A 103 4.35 20.40 -0.01
CA TRP A 103 5.52 19.68 0.45
C TRP A 103 6.62 20.62 0.94
N GLU A 104 6.80 20.71 2.26
CA GLU A 104 7.77 21.62 2.89
C GLU A 104 9.07 20.92 3.34
N LEU A 105 9.15 19.58 3.21
CA LEU A 105 10.27 18.80 3.77
C LEU A 105 11.47 18.63 2.82
N GLY A 106 11.43 19.29 1.66
CA GLY A 106 12.50 19.24 0.67
C GLY A 106 12.61 17.94 -0.13
N ASN A 107 13.53 17.92 -1.10
CA ASN A 107 13.72 16.80 -2.03
C ASN A 107 14.13 15.48 -1.36
N PRO A 108 15.05 15.42 -0.38
CA PRO A 108 15.43 14.14 0.22
C PRO A 108 14.25 13.41 0.88
N MET A 109 13.43 14.16 1.61
CA MET A 109 12.26 13.57 2.27
C MET A 109 11.15 13.19 1.26
N CYS A 110 10.99 13.92 0.16
CA CYS A 110 10.08 13.55 -0.93
C CYS A 110 10.47 12.18 -1.51
N LYS A 111 11.74 12.00 -1.87
CA LYS A 111 12.28 10.74 -2.39
C LYS A 111 12.15 9.60 -1.37
N LEU A 112 12.56 9.83 -0.14
CA LEU A 112 12.53 8.82 0.91
C LEU A 112 11.10 8.35 1.23
N THR A 113 10.16 9.28 1.46
CA THR A 113 8.76 8.92 1.79
C THR A 113 8.04 8.24 0.64
N SER A 114 8.29 8.65 -0.60
CA SER A 114 7.74 7.99 -1.78
C SER A 114 8.28 6.56 -1.93
N SER A 115 9.60 6.40 -1.85
CA SER A 115 10.23 5.07 -1.94
C SER A 115 9.79 4.15 -0.81
N LEU A 116 9.70 4.65 0.43
CA LEU A 116 9.20 3.88 1.56
C LEU A 116 7.73 3.47 1.35
N TYR A 117 6.91 4.35 0.79
CA TYR A 117 5.52 4.02 0.47
C TYR A 117 5.44 2.83 -0.48
N THR A 118 6.13 2.88 -1.62
CA THR A 118 6.11 1.81 -2.63
C THR A 118 6.79 0.54 -2.11
N MET A 119 7.96 0.65 -1.46
CA MET A 119 8.66 -0.49 -0.89
C MET A 119 7.78 -1.27 0.09
N ASN A 120 7.09 -0.56 1.00
CA ASN A 120 6.27 -1.23 2.00
C ASN A 120 4.97 -1.77 1.41
N PHE A 121 4.37 -1.07 0.44
CA PHE A 121 3.22 -1.56 -0.29
C PHE A 121 3.57 -2.87 -1.04
N SER A 122 4.66 -2.88 -1.81
CA SER A 122 5.11 -4.05 -2.56
C SER A 122 5.47 -5.24 -1.64
N SER A 123 6.17 -4.98 -0.52
CA SER A 123 6.53 -6.03 0.43
C SER A 123 5.30 -6.66 1.07
N SER A 124 4.27 -5.88 1.42
CA SER A 124 3.01 -6.39 1.95
C SER A 124 2.34 -7.36 0.98
N MET A 125 2.28 -7.00 -0.32
CA MET A 125 1.72 -7.87 -1.36
C MET A 125 2.50 -9.18 -1.51
N LEU A 126 3.82 -9.09 -1.54
CA LEU A 126 4.68 -10.25 -1.67
C LEU A 126 4.60 -11.18 -0.44
N PHE A 127 4.52 -10.63 0.79
CA PHE A 127 4.32 -11.44 1.99
C PHE A 127 2.97 -12.15 2.00
N LEU A 128 1.89 -11.52 1.53
CA LEU A 128 0.59 -12.19 1.38
C LEU A 128 0.67 -13.37 0.40
N ALA A 129 1.40 -13.23 -0.70
CA ALA A 129 1.65 -14.33 -1.63
C ALA A 129 2.47 -15.45 -0.96
N CYS A 130 3.52 -15.13 -0.20
CA CYS A 130 4.32 -16.10 0.55
C CYS A 130 3.47 -16.88 1.59
N ILE A 131 2.58 -16.19 2.31
CA ILE A 131 1.64 -16.80 3.23
C ILE A 131 0.74 -17.81 2.49
N SER A 132 0.25 -17.44 1.31
CA SER A 132 -0.61 -18.29 0.49
C SER A 132 0.10 -19.57 0.04
N VAL A 133 1.34 -19.45 -0.39
CA VAL A 133 2.19 -20.60 -0.76
C VAL A 133 2.47 -21.50 0.42
N ASP A 134 2.81 -20.93 1.60
CA ASP A 134 3.06 -21.71 2.81
C ASP A 134 1.83 -22.49 3.25
N ARG A 135 0.64 -21.89 3.17
CA ARG A 135 -0.62 -22.56 3.48
C ARG A 135 -0.97 -23.68 2.52
N TYR A 136 -0.76 -23.47 1.23
CA TYR A 136 -0.94 -24.51 0.22
C TYR A 136 -0.02 -25.72 0.53
N ARG A 137 1.27 -25.48 0.75
CA ARG A 137 2.23 -26.52 1.10
C ARG A 137 1.85 -27.26 2.38
N ALA A 138 1.40 -26.55 3.42
CA ALA A 138 0.95 -27.15 4.67
C ALA A 138 -0.31 -28.03 4.51
N THR A 139 -1.11 -27.83 3.47
CA THR A 139 -2.28 -28.65 3.17
C THR A 139 -1.94 -29.87 2.34
N SER A 140 -0.98 -29.75 1.42
CA SER A 140 -0.54 -30.81 0.52
C SER A 140 0.41 -31.82 1.17
N ASP A 141 1.29 -31.35 2.08
CA ASP A 141 2.33 -32.17 2.68
C ASP A 141 2.17 -32.20 4.21
N SER A 142 1.87 -33.38 4.77
CA SER A 142 1.49 -33.52 6.19
C SER A 142 2.66 -33.57 7.17
N GLN A 143 3.90 -33.73 6.74
CA GLN A 143 4.96 -34.16 7.67
C GLN A 143 6.19 -33.23 7.86
N GLY A 144 6.47 -32.26 7.03
CA GLY A 144 7.81 -31.65 7.11
C GLY A 144 7.91 -30.16 7.11
N HIS A 145 6.92 -29.43 6.63
CA HIS A 145 7.10 -28.04 6.18
C HIS A 145 6.83 -26.91 7.20
N ARG A 146 6.40 -27.22 8.40
CA ARG A 146 5.96 -26.20 9.38
C ARG A 146 7.09 -25.50 10.12
N ARG A 147 8.28 -26.07 10.18
CA ARG A 147 9.39 -25.50 10.99
C ARG A 147 10.06 -24.33 10.26
N ILE A 148 10.39 -23.30 11.05
CA ILE A 148 11.23 -22.18 10.60
C ILE A 148 12.61 -22.76 10.29
N GLY A 149 13.09 -22.55 9.08
CA GLY A 149 14.42 -22.96 8.63
C GLY A 149 15.10 -21.83 7.86
N LYS A 150 16.36 -22.05 7.44
CA LYS A 150 17.13 -21.09 6.65
C LYS A 150 16.38 -20.54 5.42
N HIS A 151 15.55 -21.37 4.78
CA HIS A 151 14.72 -20.95 3.65
C HIS A 151 13.71 -19.85 3.99
N CYS A 152 13.17 -19.80 5.24
CA CYS A 152 12.24 -18.74 5.62
C CYS A 152 12.95 -17.37 5.68
N SER A 153 14.12 -17.31 6.30
CA SER A 153 14.92 -16.08 6.35
C SER A 153 15.34 -15.61 4.96
N VAL A 154 15.78 -16.54 4.10
CA VAL A 154 16.11 -16.23 2.70
C VAL A 154 14.89 -15.65 1.97
N THR A 155 13.71 -16.25 2.12
CA THR A 155 12.48 -15.73 1.52
C THR A 155 12.18 -14.30 1.99
N CYS A 156 12.29 -14.03 3.30
CA CYS A 156 12.07 -12.68 3.82
C CYS A 156 13.06 -11.66 3.24
N ILE A 157 14.36 -12.03 3.16
CA ILE A 157 15.38 -11.18 2.54
C ILE A 157 15.05 -10.92 1.06
N CYS A 158 14.68 -11.97 0.30
CA CYS A 158 14.31 -11.84 -1.11
C CYS A 158 13.10 -10.91 -1.30
N VAL A 159 12.08 -11.01 -0.42
CA VAL A 159 10.92 -10.11 -0.48
C VAL A 159 11.32 -8.66 -0.24
N TRP A 160 12.13 -8.38 0.80
CA TRP A 160 12.59 -7.02 1.06
C TRP A 160 13.48 -6.46 -0.05
N LEU A 161 14.37 -7.26 -0.62
CA LEU A 161 15.20 -6.86 -1.77
C LEU A 161 14.35 -6.58 -3.01
N ALA A 162 13.37 -7.44 -3.32
CA ALA A 162 12.46 -7.22 -4.43
C ALA A 162 11.63 -5.95 -4.25
N ALA A 163 11.09 -5.71 -3.06
CA ALA A 163 10.33 -4.50 -2.74
C ALA A 163 11.18 -3.23 -2.82
N THR A 164 12.44 -3.29 -2.36
CA THR A 164 13.40 -2.19 -2.50
C THR A 164 13.69 -1.92 -3.98
N PHE A 165 13.89 -2.95 -4.79
CA PHE A 165 14.11 -2.80 -6.23
C PHE A 165 12.91 -2.12 -6.91
N LEU A 166 11.68 -2.52 -6.57
CA LEU A 166 10.46 -1.92 -7.10
C LEU A 166 10.27 -0.45 -6.68
N SER A 167 10.87 -0.02 -5.57
CA SER A 167 10.82 1.37 -5.11
C SER A 167 11.90 2.29 -5.71
N ILE A 168 12.83 1.75 -6.49
CA ILE A 168 13.91 2.55 -7.13
C ILE A 168 13.37 3.68 -8.03
N PRO A 169 12.34 3.47 -8.85
CA PRO A 169 11.78 4.55 -9.67
C PRO A 169 11.33 5.75 -8.83
N ASP A 170 10.72 5.52 -7.68
CA ASP A 170 10.31 6.62 -6.79
C ASP A 170 11.51 7.38 -6.23
N LEU A 171 12.59 6.67 -5.88
CA LEU A 171 13.81 7.29 -5.39
C LEU A 171 14.49 8.16 -6.47
N ILE A 172 14.40 7.76 -7.74
CA ILE A 172 15.04 8.48 -8.85
C ILE A 172 14.17 9.66 -9.28
N PHE A 173 12.89 9.42 -9.56
CA PHE A 173 12.03 10.36 -10.28
C PHE A 173 11.23 11.30 -9.38
N ASN A 174 10.93 10.95 -8.11
CA ASN A 174 10.18 11.87 -7.25
C ASN A 174 11.04 13.06 -6.83
N GLN A 175 10.51 14.26 -7.06
CA GLN A 175 11.15 15.53 -6.77
C GLN A 175 10.11 16.57 -6.32
N VAL A 176 10.57 17.56 -5.58
CA VAL A 176 9.75 18.70 -5.20
C VAL A 176 9.76 19.70 -6.36
N LYS A 177 8.58 19.99 -6.89
CA LYS A 177 8.38 21.02 -7.93
C LYS A 177 7.37 22.05 -7.44
N LYS A 178 7.68 23.32 -7.67
CA LYS A 178 6.74 24.41 -7.40
C LYS A 178 5.66 24.43 -8.50
N HIS A 179 4.41 24.27 -8.11
CA HIS A 179 3.25 24.32 -8.99
C HIS A 179 2.19 25.25 -8.37
N ASN A 180 1.75 26.28 -9.11
CA ASN A 180 0.77 27.26 -8.62
C ASN A 180 1.07 27.76 -7.19
N GLU A 181 2.29 28.29 -6.97
CA GLU A 181 2.81 28.80 -5.69
C GLU A 181 2.95 27.79 -4.53
N ARG A 182 2.70 26.50 -4.79
CA ARG A 182 2.88 25.42 -3.82
C ARG A 182 3.97 24.47 -4.25
N ASN A 183 4.73 24.00 -3.28
CA ASN A 183 5.65 22.89 -3.50
C ASN A 183 4.86 21.57 -3.47
N GLU A 184 5.05 20.73 -4.45
CA GLU A 184 4.44 19.40 -4.50
C GLU A 184 5.52 18.34 -4.74
N CYS A 185 5.43 17.22 -4.02
CA CYS A 185 6.27 16.05 -4.23
C CYS A 185 5.64 15.18 -5.32
N LEU A 186 6.24 15.18 -6.51
CA LEU A 186 5.70 14.56 -7.72
C LEU A 186 6.79 13.80 -8.49
N PRO A 187 6.44 12.73 -9.23
CA PRO A 187 7.36 12.09 -10.15
C PRO A 187 7.60 12.98 -11.37
N ILE A 188 8.86 13.32 -11.64
CA ILE A 188 9.30 14.14 -12.77
C ILE A 188 10.17 13.29 -13.67
N PHE A 189 9.73 13.11 -14.90
CA PHE A 189 10.43 12.34 -15.91
C PHE A 189 11.10 13.25 -16.95
N PRO A 190 12.16 12.77 -17.66
CA PRO A 190 12.76 13.52 -18.76
C PRO A 190 11.73 13.82 -19.87
N MET A 191 11.67 15.07 -20.34
CA MET A 191 10.65 15.54 -21.30
C MET A 191 10.50 14.65 -22.54
N ASN A 192 11.62 14.17 -23.10
CA ASN A 192 11.60 13.37 -24.34
C ASN A 192 11.03 11.95 -24.15
N MET A 193 10.92 11.47 -22.92
CA MET A 193 10.53 10.10 -22.60
C MET A 193 9.45 10.05 -21.50
N GLU A 194 8.85 11.17 -21.14
CA GLU A 194 7.93 11.26 -20.00
C GLU A 194 6.78 10.25 -20.12
N THR A 195 6.04 10.29 -21.22
CA THR A 195 4.88 9.41 -21.45
C THR A 195 5.29 7.94 -21.45
N LEU A 196 6.34 7.59 -22.18
CA LEU A 196 6.82 6.21 -22.29
C LEU A 196 7.28 5.68 -20.95
N LEU A 197 8.11 6.44 -20.24
CA LEU A 197 8.69 6.01 -18.97
C LEU A 197 7.64 5.89 -17.88
N LYS A 198 6.76 6.88 -17.78
CA LYS A 198 5.66 6.91 -16.80
C LYS A 198 4.67 5.76 -17.03
N SER A 199 4.22 5.52 -18.27
CA SER A 199 3.31 4.42 -18.57
C SER A 199 3.99 3.05 -18.37
N THR A 200 5.25 2.89 -18.77
CA THR A 200 6.00 1.65 -18.58
C THR A 200 6.16 1.32 -17.11
N ILE A 201 6.57 2.28 -16.27
CA ILE A 201 6.71 2.07 -14.83
C ILE A 201 5.35 1.69 -14.22
N GLN A 202 4.26 2.41 -14.54
CA GLN A 202 2.93 2.08 -14.02
C GLN A 202 2.46 0.68 -14.43
N ILE A 203 2.72 0.26 -15.66
CA ILE A 203 2.36 -1.09 -16.13
C ILE A 203 3.21 -2.16 -15.41
N LEU A 204 4.51 -1.93 -15.25
CA LEU A 204 5.39 -2.85 -14.52
C LEU A 204 4.97 -2.98 -13.05
N GLU A 205 4.63 -1.89 -12.39
CA GLU A 205 4.08 -1.92 -11.02
C GLU A 205 2.78 -2.73 -10.95
N ILE A 206 1.84 -2.54 -11.88
CA ILE A 206 0.60 -3.34 -11.91
C ILE A 206 0.90 -4.83 -12.08
N ILE A 207 1.84 -5.17 -12.96
CA ILE A 207 2.19 -6.58 -13.23
C ILE A 207 2.90 -7.20 -12.02
N LEU A 208 3.91 -6.52 -11.47
CA LEU A 208 4.80 -7.09 -10.45
C LEU A 208 4.24 -6.98 -9.03
N GLU A 209 3.53 -5.89 -8.73
CA GLU A 209 3.01 -5.65 -7.37
C GLU A 209 1.59 -6.18 -7.17
N PHE A 210 0.78 -6.28 -8.22
CA PHE A 210 -0.60 -6.74 -8.12
C PHE A 210 -0.84 -8.05 -8.86
N LEU A 211 -0.65 -8.09 -10.18
CA LEU A 211 -1.08 -9.23 -11.01
C LEU A 211 -0.34 -10.51 -10.64
N LEU A 212 0.99 -10.45 -10.51
CA LEU A 212 1.80 -11.62 -10.18
C LEU A 212 1.49 -12.18 -8.79
N PRO A 213 1.49 -11.40 -7.69
CA PRO A 213 1.06 -11.88 -6.38
C PRO A 213 -0.38 -12.41 -6.38
N PHE A 214 -1.29 -11.74 -7.09
CA PHE A 214 -2.69 -12.18 -7.21
C PHE A 214 -2.82 -13.55 -7.88
N LEU A 215 -2.12 -13.79 -8.98
CA LEU A 215 -2.12 -15.09 -9.66
C LEU A 215 -1.56 -16.20 -8.77
N VAL A 216 -0.47 -15.93 -8.05
CA VAL A 216 0.11 -16.88 -7.09
C VAL A 216 -0.91 -17.22 -6.00
N MET A 217 -1.56 -16.20 -5.42
CA MET A 217 -2.61 -16.41 -4.43
C MET A 217 -3.77 -17.24 -5.00
N LEU A 218 -4.29 -16.88 -6.17
CA LEU A 218 -5.41 -17.57 -6.82
C LEU A 218 -5.09 -19.05 -7.06
N ILE A 219 -3.90 -19.38 -7.58
CA ILE A 219 -3.46 -20.76 -7.79
C ILE A 219 -3.37 -21.52 -6.46
N CYS A 220 -2.70 -20.95 -5.47
CA CYS A 220 -2.53 -21.59 -4.15
C CYS A 220 -3.87 -21.85 -3.47
N TYR A 221 -4.82 -20.90 -3.53
CA TYR A 221 -6.12 -21.07 -2.90
C TYR A 221 -7.03 -22.05 -3.64
N SER A 222 -7.00 -22.01 -4.98
CA SER A 222 -7.74 -22.99 -5.78
C SER A 222 -7.25 -24.42 -5.53
N ALA A 223 -5.94 -24.60 -5.40
CA ALA A 223 -5.34 -25.88 -5.08
C ALA A 223 -5.65 -26.33 -3.64
N THR A 224 -5.57 -25.42 -2.67
CA THR A 224 -5.93 -25.67 -1.27
C THR A 224 -7.40 -26.04 -1.13
N ALA A 225 -8.31 -25.32 -1.78
CA ALA A 225 -9.73 -25.64 -1.81
C ALA A 225 -9.98 -27.06 -2.32
N ARG A 226 -9.40 -27.41 -3.48
CA ARG A 226 -9.51 -28.76 -4.05
C ARG A 226 -9.01 -29.84 -3.07
N ALA A 227 -7.88 -29.62 -2.40
CA ALA A 227 -7.33 -30.56 -1.43
C ALA A 227 -8.26 -30.74 -0.22
N ILE A 228 -8.86 -29.67 0.29
CA ILE A 228 -9.80 -29.71 1.43
C ILE A 228 -11.08 -30.42 1.04
N PHE A 229 -11.68 -30.13 -0.13
CA PHE A 229 -12.89 -30.79 -0.59
C PHE A 229 -12.73 -32.30 -0.82
N ARG A 230 -11.52 -32.74 -1.21
CA ARG A 230 -11.21 -34.17 -1.36
C ARG A 230 -11.01 -34.89 -0.03
N SER A 231 -10.62 -34.21 1.02
CA SER A 231 -10.19 -34.83 2.29
C SER A 231 -11.31 -35.01 3.30
N ALA A 232 -12.53 -34.51 3.09
CA ALA A 232 -13.68 -34.53 4.02
C ALA A 232 -13.35 -34.08 5.48
N ASN A 233 -12.23 -33.44 5.73
CA ASN A 233 -11.70 -33.16 7.05
C ASN A 233 -12.12 -31.75 7.51
N VAL A 234 -13.25 -31.65 8.21
CA VAL A 234 -13.85 -30.38 8.68
C VAL A 234 -12.89 -29.55 9.56
N LYS A 235 -11.96 -30.16 10.26
CA LYS A 235 -10.99 -29.45 11.11
C LYS A 235 -10.00 -28.57 10.31
N LYS A 236 -9.75 -28.86 9.03
CA LYS A 236 -8.89 -28.07 8.14
C LYS A 236 -9.59 -26.86 7.52
N SER A 237 -10.91 -26.74 7.67
CA SER A 237 -11.69 -25.68 7.02
C SER A 237 -11.63 -24.31 7.73
N ARG A 238 -11.41 -24.25 9.04
CA ARG A 238 -11.38 -22.98 9.80
C ARG A 238 -10.23 -22.05 9.37
N PRO A 239 -8.95 -22.49 9.36
CA PRO A 239 -7.85 -21.64 8.91
C PRO A 239 -7.99 -21.22 7.44
N PHE A 240 -8.62 -22.06 6.60
CA PHE A 240 -8.91 -21.72 5.21
C PHE A 240 -9.90 -20.56 5.07
N LYS A 241 -10.94 -20.49 5.92
CA LYS A 241 -11.90 -19.37 5.92
C LYS A 241 -11.25 -18.04 6.24
N VAL A 242 -10.34 -18.02 7.23
CA VAL A 242 -9.58 -16.80 7.58
C VAL A 242 -8.77 -16.32 6.38
N LEU A 243 -8.09 -17.25 5.77
CA LEU A 243 -7.21 -17.01 4.65
C LEU A 243 -8.00 -16.52 3.41
N LEU A 244 -9.17 -17.12 3.15
CA LEU A 244 -10.08 -16.68 2.10
C LEU A 244 -10.58 -15.26 2.35
N ALA A 245 -10.88 -14.90 3.60
CA ALA A 245 -11.28 -13.55 3.96
C ALA A 245 -10.15 -12.53 3.72
N VAL A 246 -8.90 -12.87 4.05
CA VAL A 246 -7.74 -12.01 3.76
C VAL A 246 -7.59 -11.76 2.26
N VAL A 247 -7.74 -12.81 1.44
CA VAL A 247 -7.65 -12.67 -0.03
C VAL A 247 -8.83 -11.91 -0.60
N ALA A 248 -10.04 -12.18 -0.13
CA ALA A 248 -11.21 -11.42 -0.56
C ALA A 248 -11.06 -9.94 -0.24
N THR A 249 -10.57 -9.60 0.95
CA THR A 249 -10.25 -8.23 1.33
C THR A 249 -9.18 -7.63 0.42
N PHE A 250 -8.12 -8.38 0.12
CA PHE A 250 -7.09 -7.96 -0.82
C PHE A 250 -7.68 -7.64 -2.20
N ILE A 251 -8.50 -8.54 -2.77
CA ILE A 251 -9.12 -8.32 -4.07
C ILE A 251 -9.99 -7.06 -4.04
N VAL A 252 -10.88 -6.96 -3.06
CA VAL A 252 -11.82 -5.84 -2.95
C VAL A 252 -11.09 -4.50 -2.80
N THR A 253 -9.98 -4.47 -2.06
CA THR A 253 -9.23 -3.23 -1.84
C THR A 253 -8.29 -2.89 -3.00
N GLN A 254 -7.63 -3.87 -3.62
CA GLN A 254 -6.58 -3.62 -4.61
C GLN A 254 -7.10 -3.53 -6.06
N LEU A 255 -8.10 -4.34 -6.41
CA LEU A 255 -8.57 -4.43 -7.79
C LEU A 255 -9.08 -3.09 -8.34
N PRO A 256 -9.93 -2.31 -7.62
CA PRO A 256 -10.42 -1.02 -8.11
C PRO A 256 -9.27 -0.05 -8.41
N TYR A 257 -8.28 0.03 -7.53
CA TYR A 257 -7.13 0.90 -7.72
C TYR A 257 -6.31 0.51 -8.96
N ASN A 258 -6.02 -0.77 -9.12
CA ASN A 258 -5.22 -1.24 -10.25
C ASN A 258 -5.96 -1.10 -11.59
N ILE A 259 -7.30 -1.22 -11.62
CA ILE A 259 -8.11 -0.95 -12.81
C ILE A 259 -8.00 0.54 -13.19
N VAL A 260 -8.20 1.45 -12.25
CA VAL A 260 -8.10 2.90 -12.52
C VAL A 260 -6.67 3.29 -12.91
N LYS A 261 -5.66 2.71 -12.26
CA LYS A 261 -4.24 2.92 -12.59
C LYS A 261 -3.91 2.45 -14.00
N LEU A 262 -4.41 1.27 -14.41
CA LEU A 262 -4.24 0.75 -15.76
C LEU A 262 -4.92 1.65 -16.80
N TRP A 263 -6.16 2.07 -16.53
CA TRP A 263 -6.85 3.01 -17.41
C TRP A 263 -6.06 4.31 -17.58
N ARG A 264 -5.51 4.85 -16.49
CA ARG A 264 -4.66 6.03 -16.54
C ARG A 264 -3.38 5.83 -17.36
N ALA A 265 -2.77 4.65 -17.28
CA ALA A 265 -1.58 4.30 -18.08
C ALA A 265 -1.92 4.21 -19.57
N ILE A 266 -3.09 3.66 -19.91
CA ILE A 266 -3.60 3.58 -21.29
C ILE A 266 -3.93 4.98 -21.81
N ASP A 267 -4.59 5.82 -21.02
CA ASP A 267 -4.90 7.21 -21.36
C ASP A 267 -3.64 8.03 -21.67
N LEU A 268 -2.58 7.83 -20.89
CA LEU A 268 -1.27 8.47 -21.15
C LEU A 268 -0.68 8.12 -22.53
N ILE A 269 -0.92 6.90 -23.02
CA ILE A 269 -0.38 6.43 -24.31
C ILE A 269 -1.25 6.90 -25.48
N TYR A 270 -2.58 6.77 -25.33
CA TYR A 270 -3.52 6.94 -26.43
C TYR A 270 -4.32 8.24 -26.38
N MET A 271 -4.15 9.07 -25.33
CA MET A 271 -4.86 10.35 -25.13
C MET A 271 -6.39 10.21 -25.31
N LEU A 272 -6.98 9.20 -24.64
CA LEU A 272 -8.40 8.86 -24.80
C LEU A 272 -9.32 9.88 -24.12
N VAL A 273 -8.85 10.51 -23.03
CA VAL A 273 -9.63 11.47 -22.25
C VAL A 273 -9.35 12.87 -22.75
N THR A 274 -10.28 13.42 -23.50
CA THR A 274 -10.19 14.75 -24.10
C THR A 274 -10.99 15.80 -23.32
N ASP A 275 -12.01 15.40 -22.56
CA ASP A 275 -12.85 16.31 -21.80
C ASP A 275 -12.39 16.51 -20.35
N CYS A 276 -12.56 17.73 -19.85
CA CYS A 276 -12.14 18.13 -18.52
C CYS A 276 -12.92 17.41 -17.40
N HIS A 277 -14.20 17.14 -17.60
CA HIS A 277 -15.05 16.47 -16.62
C HIS A 277 -14.56 15.02 -16.35
N THR A 278 -14.32 14.26 -17.39
CA THR A 278 -13.79 12.89 -17.29
C THR A 278 -12.39 12.89 -16.68
N SER A 279 -11.51 13.84 -17.04
CA SER A 279 -10.19 13.97 -16.43
C SER A 279 -10.26 14.24 -14.92
N LYS A 280 -11.14 15.12 -14.46
CA LYS A 280 -11.40 15.39 -13.02
C LYS A 280 -11.93 14.14 -12.31
N THR A 281 -12.90 13.47 -12.91
CA THR A 281 -13.50 12.23 -12.35
C THR A 281 -12.47 11.14 -12.19
N MET A 282 -11.58 10.96 -13.17
CA MET A 282 -10.47 10.00 -13.11
C MET A 282 -9.50 10.34 -11.98
N ASP A 283 -9.15 11.60 -11.78
CA ASP A 283 -8.25 12.01 -10.69
C ASP A 283 -8.88 11.75 -9.32
N VAL A 284 -10.18 12.01 -9.13
CA VAL A 284 -10.90 11.69 -7.90
C VAL A 284 -10.99 10.17 -7.71
N ALA A 285 -11.34 9.42 -8.76
CA ALA A 285 -11.41 7.96 -8.72
C ALA A 285 -10.06 7.34 -8.32
N LEU A 286 -8.96 7.86 -8.87
CA LEU A 286 -7.62 7.41 -8.50
C LEU A 286 -7.31 7.67 -7.02
N GLN A 287 -7.67 8.84 -6.48
CA GLN A 287 -7.45 9.16 -5.06
C GLN A 287 -8.29 8.26 -4.13
N VAL A 288 -9.56 8.08 -4.44
CA VAL A 288 -10.47 7.25 -3.64
C VAL A 288 -10.04 5.78 -3.67
N THR A 289 -9.77 5.24 -4.86
CA THR A 289 -9.37 3.83 -5.00
C THR A 289 -7.98 3.56 -4.41
N LYS A 290 -7.03 4.51 -4.52
CA LYS A 290 -5.74 4.43 -3.85
C LYS A 290 -5.91 4.41 -2.31
N SER A 291 -6.82 5.21 -1.79
CA SER A 291 -7.14 5.21 -0.35
C SER A 291 -7.77 3.88 0.09
N ILE A 292 -8.70 3.34 -0.70
CA ILE A 292 -9.26 1.99 -0.47
C ILE A 292 -8.14 0.94 -0.50
N ALA A 293 -7.23 1.01 -1.47
CA ALA A 293 -6.10 0.10 -1.55
C ALA A 293 -5.22 0.16 -0.30
N LEU A 294 -4.95 1.35 0.21
CA LEU A 294 -4.17 1.55 1.43
C LEU A 294 -4.85 0.99 2.70
N SER A 295 -6.18 0.89 2.71
CA SER A 295 -6.92 0.39 3.88
C SER A 295 -6.56 -1.06 4.25
N HIS A 296 -5.95 -1.85 3.33
CA HIS A 296 -5.49 -3.21 3.64
C HIS A 296 -4.55 -3.24 4.85
N ALA A 297 -3.67 -2.25 5.00
CA ALA A 297 -2.75 -2.15 6.12
C ALA A 297 -3.47 -2.04 7.48
N CYS A 298 -4.68 -1.48 7.50
CA CYS A 298 -5.52 -1.43 8.71
C CYS A 298 -6.37 -2.69 8.89
N LEU A 299 -6.77 -3.32 7.79
CA LEU A 299 -7.67 -4.48 7.80
C LEU A 299 -6.97 -5.77 8.18
N ASN A 300 -5.67 -5.93 7.83
CA ASN A 300 -4.89 -7.11 8.17
C ASN A 300 -4.96 -7.47 9.66
N PRO A 301 -4.63 -6.58 10.62
CA PRO A 301 -4.73 -6.89 12.04
C PRO A 301 -6.16 -7.21 12.50
N LEU A 302 -7.16 -6.53 11.95
CA LEU A 302 -8.56 -6.78 12.27
C LEU A 302 -8.99 -8.18 11.84
N LEU A 303 -8.60 -8.62 10.65
CA LEU A 303 -8.88 -9.97 10.18
C LEU A 303 -8.23 -11.03 11.08
N TYR A 304 -7.00 -10.80 11.54
CA TYR A 304 -6.34 -11.70 12.49
C TYR A 304 -7.05 -11.72 13.85
N ALA A 305 -7.51 -10.56 14.34
CA ALA A 305 -8.21 -10.43 15.60
C ALA A 305 -9.59 -11.12 15.59
N PHE A 306 -10.36 -10.95 14.52
CA PHE A 306 -11.72 -11.49 14.44
C PHE A 306 -11.75 -12.95 14.04
N LEU A 307 -10.89 -13.40 13.15
CA LEU A 307 -10.91 -14.72 12.56
C LEU A 307 -9.89 -15.68 13.17
N GLY A 308 -8.81 -15.17 13.76
CA GLY A 308 -7.72 -15.95 14.35
C GLY A 308 -8.01 -16.29 15.82
N ALA A 309 -8.47 -17.52 16.12
CA ALA A 309 -8.76 -17.96 17.50
C ALA A 309 -7.54 -17.82 18.43
N SER A 310 -6.35 -18.18 17.97
CA SER A 310 -5.10 -18.03 18.72
C SER A 310 -4.76 -16.57 19.00
N PHE A 311 -4.91 -15.69 18.02
CA PHE A 311 -4.65 -14.26 18.18
C PHE A 311 -5.61 -13.65 19.21
N LYS A 312 -6.91 -13.93 19.08
CA LYS A 312 -7.95 -13.51 20.03
C LYS A 312 -7.63 -13.91 21.47
N MET A 313 -7.15 -15.14 21.67
CA MET A 313 -6.78 -15.65 22.99
C MET A 313 -5.59 -14.86 23.58
N HIS A 314 -4.56 -14.54 22.80
CA HIS A 314 -3.42 -13.75 23.25
C HIS A 314 -3.80 -12.31 23.57
N VAL A 315 -4.65 -11.69 22.73
CA VAL A 315 -5.19 -10.33 22.99
C VAL A 315 -5.97 -10.31 24.31
N MET A 316 -6.84 -11.31 24.55
CA MET A 316 -7.59 -11.40 25.81
C MET A 316 -6.67 -11.61 27.01
N LYS A 317 -5.59 -12.40 26.87
CA LYS A 317 -4.60 -12.63 27.94
C LYS A 317 -3.87 -11.32 28.27
N ILE A 318 -3.44 -10.55 27.27
CA ILE A 318 -2.81 -9.25 27.46
C ILE A 318 -3.78 -8.28 28.16
N ALA A 319 -5.03 -8.20 27.69
CA ALA A 319 -6.04 -7.33 28.28
C ALA A 319 -6.35 -7.68 29.75
N LYS A 320 -6.43 -8.97 30.08
CA LYS A 320 -6.60 -9.44 31.47
C LYS A 320 -5.41 -9.08 32.34
N ASN A 321 -4.18 -9.32 31.86
CA ASN A 321 -2.97 -8.96 32.58
C ASN A 321 -2.88 -7.45 32.83
N TYR A 322 -3.19 -6.63 31.80
CA TYR A 322 -3.22 -5.16 31.95
C TYR A 322 -4.28 -4.70 32.96
N GLY A 323 -5.48 -5.31 32.93
CA GLY A 323 -6.52 -5.04 33.91
C GLY A 323 -6.12 -5.43 35.33
N TYR A 324 -5.38 -6.53 35.50
CA TYR A 324 -4.82 -6.94 36.77
C TYR A 324 -3.74 -5.96 37.26
N TRP A 325 -2.79 -5.57 36.43
CA TRP A 325 -1.75 -4.58 36.74
C TRP A 325 -2.34 -3.23 37.14
N ARG A 326 -3.38 -2.76 36.46
CA ARG A 326 -4.06 -1.51 36.79
C ARG A 326 -4.74 -1.58 38.16
N ARG A 327 -5.34 -2.71 38.51
CA ARG A 327 -5.95 -2.92 39.85
C ARG A 327 -4.90 -3.00 40.95
N GLN A 328 -3.76 -3.61 40.70
CA GLN A 328 -2.64 -3.70 41.64
C GLN A 328 -2.03 -2.35 41.94
N GLN A 329 -1.84 -1.50 40.91
CA GLN A 329 -1.38 -0.11 41.10
C GLN A 329 -2.38 0.72 41.92
N GLN A 330 -3.66 0.48 41.78
CA GLN A 330 -4.68 1.16 42.59
C GLN A 330 -4.74 0.68 44.05
N ASN A 331 -4.36 -0.56 44.31
CA ASN A 331 -4.44 -1.18 45.64
C ASN A 331 -3.12 -1.13 46.45
N GLY A 332 -2.06 -0.51 45.93
CA GLY A 332 -0.84 -0.18 46.69
C GLY A 332 -0.03 -1.34 47.22
N ARG A 333 -0.17 -2.57 46.72
CA ARG A 333 0.61 -3.74 47.11
C ARG A 333 1.46 -4.25 45.96
N PRO A 334 2.81 -4.24 46.07
CA PRO A 334 3.68 -4.96 45.15
C PRO A 334 3.78 -6.43 45.61
N GLU A 335 3.08 -7.35 44.99
CA GLU A 335 3.38 -8.79 45.05
C GLU A 335 4.23 -9.18 43.83
N GLU A 336 5.38 -9.79 44.09
CA GLU A 336 6.23 -10.39 43.07
C GLU A 336 5.45 -11.47 42.33
N ILE A 337 5.19 -11.22 41.05
CA ILE A 337 4.61 -12.20 40.15
C ILE A 337 5.74 -13.03 39.58
N SER A 338 5.95 -14.23 40.12
CA SER A 338 6.65 -15.27 39.41
C SER A 338 5.83 -15.58 38.15
N MET A 339 6.33 -15.25 36.98
CA MET A 339 5.78 -15.68 35.71
C MET A 339 6.01 -17.16 35.54
N ASN A 340 5.17 -17.98 36.20
CA ASN A 340 5.06 -19.37 35.84
C ASN A 340 4.44 -19.47 34.46
N TYR A 341 5.28 -19.63 33.48
CA TYR A 341 4.94 -20.05 32.14
C TYR A 341 4.54 -21.53 32.21
N GLU A 342 3.34 -21.79 32.68
CA GLU A 342 2.70 -23.09 32.44
C GLU A 342 2.28 -23.07 30.96
N ASP A 343 3.07 -23.76 30.17
CA ASP A 343 2.73 -24.19 28.82
C ASP A 343 1.46 -25.04 28.94
N PRO A 344 0.29 -24.60 28.47
CA PRO A 344 -0.88 -25.48 28.49
C PRO A 344 -0.52 -26.67 27.62
N THR A 345 -0.53 -27.84 28.23
CA THR A 345 -0.37 -29.17 27.65
C THR A 345 -0.67 -29.17 26.15
N GLU A 346 0.25 -29.73 25.39
CA GLU A 346 0.17 -30.06 23.98
C GLU A 346 -1.10 -30.85 23.63
N GLU A 347 -2.24 -30.24 23.73
CA GLU A 347 -3.28 -30.55 22.78
C GLU A 347 -2.92 -29.76 21.51
N THR A 348 -2.43 -30.49 20.56
CA THR A 348 -2.03 -30.14 19.23
C THR A 348 -3.15 -29.38 18.48
N ILE A 349 -3.44 -28.18 18.93
CA ILE A 349 -4.16 -27.18 18.15
C ILE A 349 -3.12 -26.13 17.70
N SER A 350 -2.24 -26.59 16.85
CA SER A 350 -1.40 -25.77 16.01
C SER A 350 -2.29 -25.04 15.00
N PHE A 351 -3.08 -24.09 15.49
CA PHE A 351 -3.80 -23.14 14.67
C PHE A 351 -3.14 -21.79 14.81
N THR A 352 -2.03 -21.67 14.17
CA THR A 352 -1.57 -20.42 13.64
C THR A 352 -2.39 -20.12 12.40
N ILE A 353 -2.91 -18.91 12.32
CA ILE A 353 -3.61 -18.26 11.20
C ILE A 353 -3.17 -18.80 9.85
#